data_7130e47572a6a6892f08a5b87f7ad885
#
_entry.id   7130e47572a6a6892f08a5b87f7ad885
#
_cell.length_a   1.000
_cell.length_b   1.000
_cell.length_c   1.000
_cell.angle_alpha   90.00
_cell.angle_beta   90.00
_cell.angle_gamma   90.00
#
_symmetry.space_group_name_H-M   'P 1'
#
loop_
_entity.id
_entity.type
_entity.pdbx_description
1 polymer ?
#
loop_
_entity_poly.entity_id
_entity_poly.type
_entity_poly.pdbx_seq_one_letter_code
_entity_poly.pdbx_strand_id
1 'polypeptide(L)'
;FKIMLLGVYITTVAIVVFLFFYYGITSFLNPEYLMNNRDSIFSYIDRYKITIATIYFVSSIIWVFLLGFASIPAIFAGLVFGSYLGSVLSIFSFTIGATLLYFSANKLFKDSISNYIKNKYPLIVKNIDENIFGYYFFLRCIPGIPFAIKNLIPVIFNMRISSYFSATFFSELTPTIILVSLCSGTVSYTHLTLPTKVTV
;
A
#
# COMPACT_ATOMS: atom_id res chain seq x y z
N PHE A 1 -6.50 25.18 13.60
CA PHE A 1 -5.55 24.08 13.80
C PHE A 1 -5.78 22.89 12.86
N LYS A 2 -7.03 22.33 12.79
CA LYS A 2 -7.37 21.19 11.89
C LYS A 2 -7.17 21.52 10.40
N ILE A 3 -7.56 22.71 9.96
CA ILE A 3 -7.38 23.18 8.57
C ILE A 3 -5.89 23.35 8.23
N MET A 4 -5.09 23.87 9.17
CA MET A 4 -3.65 24.02 8.99
C MET A 4 -2.96 22.64 8.85
N LEU A 5 -3.34 21.66 9.66
CA LEU A 5 -2.82 20.29 9.57
C LEU A 5 -3.19 19.61 8.23
N LEU A 6 -4.42 19.83 7.76
CA LEU A 6 -4.86 19.35 6.44
C LEU A 6 -4.05 20.03 5.32
N GLY A 7 -3.80 21.33 5.43
CA GLY A 7 -2.95 22.05 4.48
C GLY A 7 -1.53 21.51 4.44
N VAL A 8 -0.91 21.28 5.61
CA VAL A 8 0.43 20.66 5.70
C VAL A 8 0.44 19.25 5.09
N TYR A 9 -0.58 18.46 5.36
CA TYR A 9 -0.68 17.11 4.76
C TYR A 9 -0.76 17.17 3.23
N ILE A 10 -1.64 18.01 2.68
CA ILE A 10 -1.80 18.16 1.22
C ILE A 10 -0.50 18.69 0.58
N THR A 11 0.17 19.67 1.18
CA THR A 11 1.44 20.18 0.66
C THR A 11 2.54 19.13 0.71
N THR A 12 2.62 18.33 1.79
CA THR A 12 3.59 17.23 1.90
C THR A 12 3.35 16.17 0.81
N VAL A 13 2.10 15.77 0.59
CA VAL A 13 1.74 14.84 -0.48
C VAL A 13 2.10 15.41 -1.85
N ALA A 14 1.77 16.68 -2.12
CA ALA A 14 2.12 17.34 -3.38
C ALA A 14 3.63 17.40 -3.61
N ILE A 15 4.42 17.71 -2.58
CA ILE A 15 5.88 17.72 -2.65
C ILE A 15 6.42 16.31 -2.95
N VAL A 16 5.94 15.27 -2.25
CA VAL A 16 6.37 13.88 -2.49
C VAL A 16 6.08 13.46 -3.93
N VAL A 17 4.87 13.74 -4.43
CA VAL A 17 4.49 13.43 -5.81
C VAL A 17 5.34 14.23 -6.80
N PHE A 18 5.56 15.52 -6.55
CA PHE A 18 6.42 16.36 -7.39
C PHE A 18 7.86 15.84 -7.45
N LEU A 19 8.45 15.50 -6.30
CA LEU A 19 9.80 14.94 -6.23
C LEU A 19 9.90 13.61 -6.96
N PHE A 20 8.87 12.76 -6.87
CA PHE A 20 8.79 11.49 -7.60
C PHE A 20 8.91 11.70 -9.12
N PHE A 21 8.20 12.68 -9.66
CA PHE A 21 8.27 13.03 -11.09
C PHE A 21 9.56 13.80 -11.43
N TYR A 22 9.99 14.71 -10.57
CA TYR A 22 11.17 15.57 -10.81
C TYR A 22 12.47 14.77 -10.88
N TYR A 23 12.67 13.82 -9.95
CA TYR A 23 13.86 12.96 -9.95
C TYR A 23 13.83 11.88 -11.03
N GLY A 24 12.81 11.88 -11.86
CA GLY A 24 12.71 10.94 -13.00
C GLY A 24 12.72 9.47 -12.55
N ILE A 25 12.15 9.18 -11.37
CA ILE A 25 12.03 7.80 -10.86
C ILE A 25 11.31 6.93 -11.90
N THR A 26 10.50 7.54 -12.76
CA THR A 26 9.91 6.92 -13.95
C THR A 26 10.94 6.36 -14.93
N SER A 27 12.15 6.94 -15.01
CA SER A 27 13.22 6.41 -15.88
C SER A 27 13.80 5.10 -15.35
N PHE A 28 13.81 4.89 -14.03
CA PHE A 28 14.18 3.59 -13.44
C PHE A 28 13.14 2.50 -13.66
N LEU A 29 11.93 2.88 -14.07
CA LEU A 29 10.87 1.95 -14.49
C LEU A 29 10.93 1.65 -15.99
N ASN A 30 11.90 2.23 -16.72
CA ASN A 30 12.08 1.92 -18.14
C ASN A 30 12.54 0.46 -18.28
N PRO A 31 11.74 -0.40 -18.94
CA PRO A 31 12.07 -1.81 -19.10
C PRO A 31 13.44 -2.06 -19.74
N GLU A 32 13.85 -1.22 -20.69
CA GLU A 32 15.16 -1.35 -21.35
C GLU A 32 16.33 -1.10 -20.40
N TYR A 33 16.22 -0.07 -19.53
CA TYR A 33 17.26 0.21 -18.54
C TYR A 33 17.40 -0.93 -17.53
N LEU A 34 16.27 -1.45 -17.04
CA LEU A 34 16.24 -2.60 -16.15
C LEU A 34 16.80 -3.87 -16.78
N MET A 35 16.49 -4.11 -18.06
CA MET A 35 17.01 -5.27 -18.79
C MET A 35 18.51 -5.19 -19.03
N ASN A 36 19.02 -4.03 -19.42
CA ASN A 36 20.44 -3.84 -19.74
C ASN A 36 21.35 -3.85 -18.50
N ASN A 37 20.84 -3.47 -17.34
CA ASN A 37 21.61 -3.43 -16.09
C ASN A 37 21.19 -4.51 -15.08
N ARG A 38 20.45 -5.50 -15.53
CA ARG A 38 19.80 -6.49 -14.69
C ARG A 38 20.77 -7.20 -13.73
N ASP A 39 21.83 -7.80 -14.25
CA ASP A 39 22.74 -8.62 -13.45
C ASP A 39 23.47 -7.79 -12.37
N SER A 40 23.81 -6.56 -12.70
CA SER A 40 24.38 -5.61 -11.73
C SER A 40 23.38 -5.23 -10.65
N ILE A 41 22.13 -4.97 -11.01
CA ILE A 41 21.07 -4.60 -10.06
C ILE A 41 20.76 -5.77 -9.13
N PHE A 42 20.59 -6.98 -9.66
CA PHE A 42 20.28 -8.16 -8.84
C PHE A 42 21.43 -8.57 -7.93
N SER A 43 22.67 -8.51 -8.41
CA SER A 43 23.85 -8.76 -7.56
C SER A 43 23.98 -7.76 -6.41
N TYR A 44 23.63 -6.49 -6.66
CA TYR A 44 23.59 -5.46 -5.61
C TYR A 44 22.46 -5.71 -4.60
N ILE A 45 21.28 -6.10 -5.08
CA ILE A 45 20.13 -6.45 -4.23
C ILE A 45 20.46 -7.63 -3.35
N ASP A 46 21.05 -8.69 -3.89
CA ASP A 46 21.42 -9.88 -3.11
C ASP A 46 22.49 -9.57 -2.06
N ARG A 47 23.45 -8.73 -2.40
CA ARG A 47 24.50 -8.31 -1.47
C ARG A 47 23.98 -7.49 -0.28
N TYR A 48 22.96 -6.64 -0.52
CA TYR A 48 22.42 -5.73 0.50
C TYR A 48 20.95 -6.02 0.83
N LYS A 49 20.53 -7.26 0.68
CA LYS A 49 19.12 -7.67 0.77
C LYS A 49 18.40 -7.18 2.02
N ILE A 50 19.03 -7.31 3.20
CA ILE A 50 18.44 -6.88 4.47
C ILE A 50 18.26 -5.36 4.50
N THR A 51 19.28 -4.62 4.08
CA THR A 51 19.24 -3.15 4.04
C THR A 51 18.14 -2.65 3.10
N ILE A 52 18.08 -3.21 1.89
CA ILE A 52 17.07 -2.85 0.89
C ILE A 52 15.67 -3.23 1.36
N ALA A 53 15.50 -4.40 1.99
CA ALA A 53 14.23 -4.82 2.59
C ALA A 53 13.77 -3.87 3.71
N THR A 54 14.70 -3.41 4.55
CA THR A 54 14.39 -2.45 5.63
C THR A 54 14.00 -1.10 5.07
N ILE A 55 14.74 -0.59 4.07
CA ILE A 55 14.41 0.67 3.39
C ILE A 55 13.05 0.58 2.72
N TYR A 56 12.78 -0.52 2.00
CA TYR A 56 11.49 -0.78 1.38
C TYR A 56 10.37 -0.79 2.42
N PHE A 57 10.54 -1.51 3.53
CA PHE A 57 9.53 -1.63 4.57
C PHE A 57 9.15 -0.27 5.16
N VAL A 58 10.14 0.53 5.55
CA VAL A 58 9.92 1.87 6.13
C VAL A 58 9.31 2.81 5.09
N SER A 59 9.85 2.83 3.87
CA SER A 59 9.34 3.70 2.80
C SER A 59 7.90 3.34 2.41
N SER A 60 7.54 2.07 2.41
CA SER A 60 6.17 1.60 2.12
C SER A 60 5.18 1.99 3.22
N ILE A 61 5.58 1.96 4.49
CA ILE A 61 4.75 2.47 5.59
C ILE A 61 4.46 3.96 5.37
N ILE A 62 5.49 4.76 5.10
CA ILE A 62 5.36 6.20 4.86
C ILE A 62 4.51 6.46 3.61
N TRP A 63 4.72 5.71 2.54
CA TRP A 63 3.96 5.82 1.30
C TRP A 63 2.46 5.59 1.52
N VAL A 64 2.10 4.49 2.18
CA VAL A 64 0.69 4.16 2.47
C VAL A 64 0.07 5.17 3.43
N PHE A 65 0.82 5.61 4.43
CA PHE A 65 0.38 6.65 5.37
C PHE A 65 0.08 7.98 4.66
N LEU A 66 0.93 8.42 3.74
CA LEU A 66 0.78 9.71 3.06
C LEU A 66 -0.20 9.65 1.87
N LEU A 67 -0.08 8.65 1.03
CA LEU A 67 -0.81 8.58 -0.24
C LEU A 67 -2.05 7.69 -0.19
N GLY A 68 -2.11 6.77 0.77
CA GLY A 68 -3.26 5.90 1.01
C GLY A 68 -3.53 4.90 -0.12
N PHE A 69 -2.51 4.47 -0.87
CA PHE A 69 -2.63 3.37 -1.84
C PHE A 69 -1.38 2.48 -1.84
N ALA A 70 -1.57 1.20 -2.17
CA ALA A 70 -0.59 0.15 -1.96
C ALA A 70 -0.03 -0.49 -3.24
N SER A 71 -0.63 -0.21 -4.41
CA SER A 71 -0.33 -0.92 -5.65
C SER A 71 1.12 -0.75 -6.12
N ILE A 72 1.65 0.49 -6.11
CA ILE A 72 3.02 0.75 -6.57
C ILE A 72 4.07 0.05 -5.70
N PRO A 73 4.06 0.17 -4.36
CA PRO A 73 4.98 -0.58 -3.52
C PRO A 73 4.84 -2.11 -3.69
N ALA A 74 3.63 -2.64 -3.88
CA ALA A 74 3.42 -4.07 -4.08
C ALA A 74 4.06 -4.60 -5.38
N ILE A 75 3.93 -3.84 -6.48
CA ILE A 75 4.60 -4.15 -7.75
C ILE A 75 6.11 -4.19 -7.56
N PHE A 76 6.67 -3.16 -6.92
CA PHE A 76 8.10 -3.08 -6.63
C PHE A 76 8.57 -4.25 -5.78
N ALA A 77 7.81 -4.63 -4.74
CA ALA A 77 8.15 -5.77 -3.89
C ALA A 77 8.21 -7.09 -4.67
N GLY A 78 7.26 -7.32 -5.57
CA GLY A 78 7.23 -8.52 -6.42
C GLY A 78 8.44 -8.61 -7.33
N LEU A 79 8.82 -7.48 -7.95
CA LEU A 79 9.96 -7.42 -8.86
C LEU A 79 11.31 -7.60 -8.14
N VAL A 80 11.47 -7.05 -6.94
CA VAL A 80 12.75 -6.99 -6.22
C VAL A 80 12.96 -8.17 -5.27
N PHE A 81 11.94 -8.51 -4.47
CA PHE A 81 12.06 -9.51 -3.40
C PHE A 81 11.42 -10.86 -3.73
N GLY A 82 10.73 -10.95 -4.87
CA GLY A 82 9.99 -12.15 -5.25
C GLY A 82 8.66 -12.30 -4.50
N SER A 83 7.95 -13.40 -4.77
CA SER A 83 6.59 -13.58 -4.28
C SER A 83 6.50 -13.71 -2.77
N TYR A 84 7.35 -14.52 -2.13
CA TYR A 84 7.26 -14.81 -0.71
C TYR A 84 7.68 -13.63 0.16
N LEU A 85 8.95 -13.20 0.06
CA LEU A 85 9.48 -12.11 0.88
C LEU A 85 8.79 -10.78 0.58
N GLY A 86 8.53 -10.51 -0.71
CA GLY A 86 7.80 -9.31 -1.14
C GLY A 86 6.39 -9.25 -0.57
N SER A 87 5.64 -10.35 -0.54
CA SER A 87 4.31 -10.39 0.05
C SER A 87 4.35 -10.16 1.56
N VAL A 88 5.24 -10.81 2.28
CA VAL A 88 5.35 -10.64 3.74
C VAL A 88 5.67 -9.18 4.09
N LEU A 89 6.71 -8.60 3.47
CA LEU A 89 7.10 -7.21 3.71
C LEU A 89 5.95 -6.24 3.39
N SER A 90 5.26 -6.46 2.25
CA SER A 90 4.18 -5.59 1.81
C SER A 90 2.97 -5.65 2.73
N ILE A 91 2.51 -6.84 3.12
CA ILE A 91 1.34 -7.00 3.99
C ILE A 91 1.55 -6.28 5.32
N PHE A 92 2.69 -6.48 5.96
CA PHE A 92 3.00 -5.82 7.23
C PHE A 92 3.15 -4.31 7.08
N SER A 93 3.90 -3.83 6.09
CA SER A 93 4.10 -2.39 5.89
C SER A 93 2.79 -1.68 5.52
N PHE A 94 1.93 -2.28 4.68
CA PHE A 94 0.64 -1.69 4.29
C PHE A 94 -0.33 -1.66 5.47
N THR A 95 -0.38 -2.72 6.26
CA THR A 95 -1.22 -2.77 7.46
C THR A 95 -0.81 -1.72 8.49
N ILE A 96 0.48 -1.56 8.74
CA ILE A 96 1.01 -0.55 9.67
C ILE A 96 0.73 0.85 9.10
N GLY A 97 1.04 1.12 7.84
CA GLY A 97 0.81 2.41 7.19
C GLY A 97 -0.66 2.81 7.19
N ALA A 98 -1.56 1.87 6.84
CA ALA A 98 -3.00 2.08 6.90
C ALA A 98 -3.50 2.34 8.33
N THR A 99 -2.94 1.65 9.33
CA THR A 99 -3.31 1.85 10.74
C THR A 99 -2.87 3.22 11.24
N LEU A 100 -1.70 3.71 10.85
CA LEU A 100 -1.24 5.06 11.16
C LEU A 100 -2.14 6.12 10.49
N LEU A 101 -2.53 5.90 9.22
CA LEU A 101 -3.47 6.77 8.52
C LEU A 101 -4.83 6.81 9.23
N TYR A 102 -5.38 5.64 9.57
CA TYR A 102 -6.63 5.55 10.35
C TYR A 102 -6.54 6.28 11.69
N PHE A 103 -5.46 6.04 12.46
CA PHE A 103 -5.25 6.70 13.76
C PHE A 103 -5.23 8.22 13.63
N SER A 104 -4.50 8.73 12.65
CA SER A 104 -4.39 10.16 12.38
C SER A 104 -5.73 10.75 11.94
N ALA A 105 -6.42 10.08 11.02
CA ALA A 105 -7.73 10.50 10.53
C ALA A 105 -8.79 10.46 11.64
N ASN A 106 -8.79 9.43 12.47
CA ASN A 106 -9.71 9.31 13.61
C ASN A 106 -9.52 10.45 14.62
N LYS A 107 -8.26 10.79 14.93
CA LYS A 107 -7.95 11.91 15.84
C LYS A 107 -8.35 13.27 15.30
N LEU A 108 -8.24 13.50 13.98
CA LEU A 108 -8.45 14.80 13.35
C LEU A 108 -9.89 15.03 12.91
N PHE A 109 -10.56 14.02 12.38
CA PHE A 109 -11.81 14.18 11.63
C PHE A 109 -13.01 13.45 12.24
N LYS A 110 -12.81 12.62 13.27
CA LYS A 110 -13.87 11.82 13.89
C LYS A 110 -15.16 12.60 14.12
N ASP A 111 -15.08 13.70 14.86
CA ASP A 111 -16.28 14.45 15.29
C ASP A 111 -17.02 15.07 14.09
N SER A 112 -16.25 15.58 13.11
CA SER A 112 -16.83 16.24 11.93
C SER A 112 -17.53 15.24 11.01
N ILE A 113 -16.89 14.10 10.74
CA ILE A 113 -17.40 13.10 9.81
C ILE A 113 -18.51 12.27 10.46
N SER A 114 -18.30 11.81 11.71
CA SER A 114 -19.24 10.97 12.43
C SER A 114 -20.58 11.69 12.64
N ASN A 115 -20.56 12.93 13.09
CA ASN A 115 -21.79 13.70 13.29
C ASN A 115 -22.57 13.94 11.99
N TYR A 116 -21.87 14.25 10.90
CA TYR A 116 -22.50 14.44 9.59
C TYR A 116 -23.23 13.18 9.12
N ILE A 117 -22.56 12.02 9.22
CA ILE A 117 -23.11 10.76 8.72
C ILE A 117 -24.21 10.20 9.65
N LYS A 118 -24.03 10.28 10.97
CA LYS A 118 -25.05 9.88 11.94
C LYS A 118 -26.36 10.65 11.75
N ASN A 119 -26.28 11.93 11.47
CA ASN A 119 -27.47 12.76 11.23
C ASN A 119 -28.13 12.46 9.90
N LYS A 120 -27.36 12.14 8.84
CA LYS A 120 -27.89 11.92 7.50
C LYS A 120 -28.37 10.48 7.25
N TYR A 121 -27.73 9.49 7.89
CA TYR A 121 -27.96 8.07 7.64
C TYR A 121 -28.04 7.24 8.94
N PRO A 122 -28.98 7.54 9.87
CA PRO A 122 -29.02 6.93 11.20
C PRO A 122 -29.23 5.40 11.17
N LEU A 123 -30.04 4.88 10.23
CA LEU A 123 -30.31 3.44 10.10
C LEU A 123 -29.07 2.65 9.65
N ILE A 124 -28.27 3.22 8.75
CA ILE A 124 -27.03 2.58 8.27
C ILE A 124 -26.04 2.49 9.42
N VAL A 125 -25.90 3.55 10.19
CA VAL A 125 -24.97 3.59 11.33
C VAL A 125 -25.34 2.55 12.38
N LYS A 126 -26.63 2.45 12.75
CA LYS A 126 -27.10 1.48 13.74
C LYS A 126 -26.78 0.03 13.35
N ASN A 127 -27.05 -0.36 12.12
CA ASN A 127 -26.81 -1.73 11.65
C ASN A 127 -25.31 -2.09 11.58
N ILE A 128 -24.46 -1.13 11.29
CA ILE A 128 -23.00 -1.35 11.21
C ILE A 128 -22.39 -1.41 12.62
N ASP A 129 -22.86 -0.59 13.56
CA ASP A 129 -22.36 -0.57 14.95
C ASP A 129 -22.49 -1.93 15.66
N GLU A 130 -23.47 -2.76 15.30
CA GLU A 130 -23.67 -4.09 15.89
C GLU A 130 -22.56 -5.08 15.50
N ASN A 131 -21.98 -5.00 14.31
CA ASN A 131 -20.88 -5.87 13.86
C ASN A 131 -19.88 -5.14 12.94
N ILE A 132 -19.28 -4.08 13.44
CA ILE A 132 -18.38 -3.22 12.67
C ILE A 132 -17.19 -3.99 12.07
N PHE A 133 -16.66 -5.01 12.76
CA PHE A 133 -15.54 -5.81 12.27
C PHE A 133 -15.91 -6.55 10.99
N GLY A 134 -17.03 -7.28 11.02
CA GLY A 134 -17.50 -8.06 9.87
C GLY A 134 -17.80 -7.17 8.66
N TYR A 135 -18.57 -6.10 8.87
CA TYR A 135 -18.89 -5.14 7.79
C TYR A 135 -17.63 -4.52 7.19
N TYR A 136 -16.68 -4.10 8.02
CA TYR A 136 -15.46 -3.50 7.55
C TYR A 136 -14.56 -4.50 6.83
N PHE A 137 -14.42 -5.72 7.33
CA PHE A 137 -13.66 -6.79 6.69
C PHE A 137 -14.21 -7.08 5.28
N PHE A 138 -15.54 -7.30 5.15
CA PHE A 138 -16.17 -7.53 3.87
C PHE A 138 -16.01 -6.34 2.91
N LEU A 139 -16.18 -5.11 3.41
CA LEU A 139 -15.97 -3.90 2.61
C LEU A 139 -14.56 -3.83 2.02
N ARG A 140 -13.55 -4.26 2.78
CA ARG A 140 -12.18 -4.31 2.28
C ARG A 140 -11.98 -5.36 1.19
N CYS A 141 -12.72 -6.44 1.22
CA CYS A 141 -12.67 -7.49 0.20
C CYS A 141 -13.33 -7.08 -1.12
N ILE A 142 -14.18 -6.04 -1.14
CA ILE A 142 -14.83 -5.57 -2.37
C ILE A 142 -13.78 -4.92 -3.27
N PRO A 143 -13.60 -5.42 -4.52
CA PRO A 143 -12.71 -4.80 -5.49
C PRO A 143 -13.30 -3.46 -5.98
N GLY A 144 -12.43 -2.56 -6.48
CA GLY A 144 -12.86 -1.29 -7.07
C GLY A 144 -13.02 -0.13 -6.09
N ILE A 145 -13.13 -0.36 -4.79
CA ILE A 145 -13.12 0.74 -3.82
C ILE A 145 -11.66 1.20 -3.60
N PRO A 146 -11.35 2.49 -3.83
CA PRO A 146 -10.00 3.01 -3.61
C PRO A 146 -9.50 2.74 -2.19
N PHE A 147 -8.24 2.33 -2.06
CA PHE A 147 -7.63 1.96 -0.79
C PHE A 147 -7.72 3.09 0.26
N ALA A 148 -7.55 4.34 -0.15
CA ALA A 148 -7.70 5.49 0.72
C ALA A 148 -9.11 5.60 1.35
N ILE A 149 -10.16 5.36 0.55
CA ILE A 149 -11.55 5.39 1.03
C ILE A 149 -11.78 4.24 2.02
N LYS A 150 -11.31 3.02 1.71
CA LYS A 150 -11.39 1.88 2.63
C LYS A 150 -10.76 2.18 3.99
N ASN A 151 -9.65 2.93 4.01
CA ASN A 151 -8.96 3.29 5.24
C ASN A 151 -9.68 4.38 6.06
N LEU A 152 -10.50 5.22 5.42
CA LEU A 152 -11.22 6.31 6.09
C LEU A 152 -12.61 5.92 6.60
N ILE A 153 -13.28 4.96 5.97
CA ILE A 153 -14.64 4.51 6.38
C ILE A 153 -14.73 4.14 7.87
N PRO A 154 -13.78 3.40 8.47
CA PRO A 154 -13.86 3.03 9.87
C PRO A 154 -13.80 4.20 10.85
N VAL A 155 -13.29 5.37 10.41
CA VAL A 155 -13.29 6.61 11.23
C VAL A 155 -14.72 7.03 11.57
N ILE A 156 -15.68 6.78 10.67
CA ILE A 156 -17.09 7.12 10.84
C ILE A 156 -17.67 6.40 12.05
N PHE A 157 -17.30 5.12 12.20
CA PHE A 157 -17.82 4.20 13.21
C PHE A 157 -16.92 4.11 14.46
N ASN A 158 -15.83 4.88 14.51
CA ASN A 158 -14.89 4.86 15.62
C ASN A 158 -14.43 3.44 16.01
N MET A 159 -14.06 2.64 15.02
CA MET A 159 -13.62 1.27 15.19
C MET A 159 -12.40 1.20 16.12
N ARG A 160 -12.29 0.15 16.95
CA ARG A 160 -11.09 -0.06 17.77
C ARG A 160 -9.87 -0.30 16.88
N ILE A 161 -8.72 0.28 17.24
CA ILE A 161 -7.47 0.17 16.45
C ILE A 161 -7.06 -1.29 16.24
N SER A 162 -7.19 -2.14 17.27
CA SER A 162 -6.88 -3.58 17.17
C SER A 162 -7.77 -4.30 16.17
N SER A 163 -9.07 -4.01 16.19
CA SER A 163 -10.03 -4.57 15.22
C SER A 163 -9.76 -4.08 13.81
N TYR A 164 -9.40 -2.79 13.65
CA TYR A 164 -9.00 -2.22 12.39
C TYR A 164 -7.74 -2.89 11.83
N PHE A 165 -6.70 -3.01 12.68
CA PHE A 165 -5.45 -3.67 12.31
C PHE A 165 -5.68 -5.10 11.83
N SER A 166 -6.42 -5.90 12.62
CA SER A 166 -6.71 -7.30 12.27
C SER A 166 -7.52 -7.42 10.98
N ALA A 167 -8.60 -6.64 10.83
CA ALA A 167 -9.40 -6.66 9.61
C ALA A 167 -8.58 -6.24 8.39
N THR A 168 -7.72 -5.22 8.52
CA THR A 168 -6.81 -4.77 7.48
C THR A 168 -5.81 -5.85 7.10
N PHE A 169 -5.13 -6.43 8.09
CA PHE A 169 -4.14 -7.47 7.88
C PHE A 169 -4.71 -8.67 7.11
N PHE A 170 -5.81 -9.24 7.59
CA PHE A 170 -6.40 -10.42 6.95
C PHE A 170 -7.00 -10.11 5.57
N SER A 171 -7.60 -8.94 5.38
CA SER A 171 -8.16 -8.57 4.07
C SER A 171 -7.08 -8.26 3.01
N GLU A 172 -5.90 -7.82 3.42
CA GLU A 172 -4.78 -7.52 2.51
C GLU A 172 -3.98 -8.78 2.09
N LEU A 173 -4.14 -9.91 2.80
CA LEU A 173 -3.41 -11.14 2.46
C LEU A 173 -3.61 -11.54 0.99
N THR A 174 -4.86 -11.76 0.60
CA THR A 174 -5.18 -12.27 -0.74
C THR A 174 -4.80 -11.31 -1.86
N PRO A 175 -5.24 -10.04 -1.88
CA PRO A 175 -4.93 -9.14 -2.99
C PRO A 175 -3.44 -8.81 -3.08
N THR A 176 -2.74 -8.67 -1.95
CA THR A 176 -1.30 -8.38 -1.96
C THR A 176 -0.49 -9.58 -2.43
N ILE A 177 -0.79 -10.80 -1.96
CA ILE A 177 -0.11 -12.01 -2.43
C ILE A 177 -0.30 -12.20 -3.94
N ILE A 178 -1.52 -12.02 -4.45
CA ILE A 178 -1.80 -12.15 -5.89
C ILE A 178 -1.00 -11.11 -6.68
N LEU A 179 -1.07 -9.83 -6.30
CA LEU A 179 -0.40 -8.75 -7.03
C LEU A 179 1.13 -8.93 -7.02
N VAL A 180 1.72 -9.18 -5.86
CA VAL A 180 3.16 -9.40 -5.71
C VAL A 180 3.62 -10.63 -6.49
N SER A 181 2.84 -11.73 -6.45
CA SER A 181 3.18 -12.96 -7.17
C SER A 181 3.10 -12.80 -8.68
N LEU A 182 2.11 -12.09 -9.19
CA LEU A 182 2.01 -11.76 -10.61
C LEU A 182 3.23 -10.97 -11.08
N CYS A 183 3.64 -9.95 -10.31
CA CYS A 183 4.81 -9.14 -10.64
C CYS A 183 6.12 -9.93 -10.52
N SER A 184 6.24 -10.84 -9.55
CA SER A 184 7.39 -11.75 -9.43
C SER A 184 7.47 -12.73 -10.58
N GLY A 185 6.33 -13.26 -11.03
CA GLY A 185 6.24 -14.17 -12.17
C GLY A 185 6.76 -13.56 -13.46
N THR A 186 6.47 -12.28 -13.72
CA THR A 186 6.97 -11.59 -14.93
C THR A 186 8.50 -11.60 -15.01
N VAL A 187 9.18 -11.47 -13.88
CA VAL A 187 10.66 -11.56 -13.82
C VAL A 187 11.14 -12.98 -14.09
N SER A 188 10.45 -14.00 -13.58
CA SER A 188 10.84 -15.41 -13.76
C SER A 188 10.64 -15.88 -15.20
N TYR A 189 9.56 -15.47 -15.87
CA TYR A 189 9.31 -15.84 -17.26
C TYR A 189 10.32 -15.24 -18.24
N THR A 190 10.84 -14.04 -17.96
CA THR A 190 11.92 -13.45 -18.78
C THR A 190 13.25 -14.24 -18.65
N HIS A 191 13.43 -15.06 -17.61
CA HIS A 191 14.56 -15.98 -17.50
C HIS A 191 14.47 -17.18 -18.44
N LEU A 192 13.26 -17.66 -18.76
CA LEU A 192 13.05 -18.87 -19.57
C LEU A 192 13.02 -18.60 -21.08
N THR A 193 12.85 -17.34 -21.50
CA THR A 193 12.68 -16.97 -22.92
C THR A 193 13.91 -16.35 -23.56
N LEU A 194 15.08 -16.32 -22.90
CA LEU A 194 16.31 -15.97 -23.60
C LEU A 194 16.71 -17.14 -24.53
N PRO A 195 16.69 -16.93 -25.86
CA PRO A 195 17.22 -17.92 -26.76
C PRO A 195 18.69 -18.13 -26.43
N THR A 196 19.07 -19.36 -26.15
CA THR A 196 20.45 -19.80 -26.25
C THR A 196 20.99 -19.27 -27.56
N LYS A 197 21.98 -18.37 -27.51
CA LYS A 197 22.73 -17.99 -28.70
C LYS A 197 23.21 -19.30 -29.34
N VAL A 198 22.57 -19.69 -30.45
CA VAL A 198 23.11 -20.69 -31.34
C VAL A 198 24.34 -20.02 -31.93
N THR A 199 25.52 -20.35 -31.40
CA THR A 199 26.79 -20.11 -32.05
C THR A 199 26.87 -21.04 -33.26
N VAL A 200 26.72 -20.46 -34.44
CA VAL A 200 27.14 -21.06 -35.71
C VAL A 200 28.57 -20.66 -35.99
#